data_f75e6c763bc0a82d0c3e38ef9a22e768
#
_entry.id   f75e6c763bc0a82d0c3e38ef9a22e768
#
_cell.length_a   1.000
_cell.length_b   1.000
_cell.length_c   1.000
_cell.angle_alpha   90.00
_cell.angle_beta   90.00
_cell.angle_gamma   90.00
#
_symmetry.space_group_name_H-M   'P 1'
#
loop_
_entity.id
_entity.type
_entity.pdbx_description
1 polymer ?
#
loop_
_entity_poly.entity_id
_entity_poly.type
_entity_poly.pdbx_seq_one_letter_code
_entity_poly.pdbx_strand_id
1 'polypeptide(L)'
;MNQISIAICDADSAYGNKLAEYLLETGNVAKAEVYTDWNSVEADLNEEKRDIWLINSGLLKEAETLPLKKEMVCLAEERLGAREAALPHIYKYQSANVILQEMYALLAERPTEICLRGSRKGRTIGLLSPWYDGLSLLAGLAVAQVLAEKGKVLYINTRGYCGMKLPEMEESHNLSDVLLSLRLGSTNGGASVMSGITTVGELGIMVPVEQAVLLGEVKAQDYHRLLEIIWQELSFDYVILEIQPELADTGRIIEECDRVYAFLKQEYGMDTVEQQLMSQEVKGKIQIIKIPERLQTGERYENSGSPVAAAGYFKELS
;
A
#
# COMPACT_ATOMS: atom_id res chain seq x y z
N MET A 1 -15.76 11.35 -10.22
CA MET A 1 -14.50 10.75 -9.81
C MET A 1 -13.63 11.88 -9.27
N ASN A 2 -13.51 12.01 -7.96
CA ASN A 2 -12.57 12.99 -7.40
C ASN A 2 -11.23 12.28 -7.20
N GLN A 3 -10.45 12.24 -8.25
CA GLN A 3 -9.05 11.86 -8.19
C GLN A 3 -8.26 13.13 -7.86
N ILE A 4 -7.11 12.96 -7.20
CA ILE A 4 -6.25 14.05 -6.78
C ILE A 4 -5.71 14.81 -8.00
N SER A 5 -5.71 16.14 -7.94
CA SER A 5 -5.07 17.01 -8.90
C SER A 5 -3.77 17.58 -8.33
N ILE A 6 -2.66 17.42 -9.06
CA ILE A 6 -1.31 17.77 -8.62
C ILE A 6 -0.70 18.77 -9.56
N ALA A 7 0.02 19.75 -9.01
CA ALA A 7 0.95 20.59 -9.74
C ALA A 7 2.38 20.28 -9.28
N ILE A 8 3.28 20.06 -10.24
CA ILE A 8 4.72 19.83 -10.02
C ILE A 8 5.46 21.02 -10.58
N CYS A 9 6.13 21.75 -9.72
CA CYS A 9 6.82 22.98 -10.07
C CYS A 9 8.33 22.78 -9.93
N ASP A 10 9.01 22.52 -11.04
CA ASP A 10 10.45 22.27 -11.04
C ASP A 10 11.08 22.80 -12.31
N ALA A 11 12.18 23.55 -12.19
CA ALA A 11 12.92 24.09 -13.32
C ALA A 11 13.48 23.00 -14.26
N ASP A 12 13.70 21.77 -13.72
CA ASP A 12 14.02 20.58 -14.51
C ASP A 12 12.73 19.94 -15.05
N SER A 13 12.37 20.32 -16.27
CA SER A 13 11.19 19.78 -16.95
C SER A 13 11.25 18.27 -17.18
N ALA A 14 12.43 17.68 -17.34
CA ALA A 14 12.58 16.25 -17.54
C ALA A 14 12.25 15.48 -16.26
N TYR A 15 12.70 15.96 -15.11
CA TYR A 15 12.34 15.44 -13.82
C TYR A 15 10.83 15.56 -13.55
N GLY A 16 10.29 16.78 -13.72
CA GLY A 16 8.87 17.06 -13.50
C GLY A 16 7.96 16.16 -14.32
N ASN A 17 8.26 15.99 -15.61
CA ASN A 17 7.45 15.13 -16.50
C ASN A 17 7.52 13.65 -16.12
N LYS A 18 8.70 13.11 -15.77
CA LYS A 18 8.82 11.72 -15.32
C LYS A 18 8.08 11.47 -14.01
N LEU A 19 8.15 12.41 -13.07
CA LEU A 19 7.39 12.30 -11.82
C LEU A 19 5.89 12.37 -12.10
N ALA A 20 5.42 13.27 -12.96
CA ALA A 20 4.02 13.38 -13.35
C ALA A 20 3.50 12.08 -13.99
N GLU A 21 4.25 11.50 -14.93
CA GLU A 21 3.93 10.23 -15.59
C GLU A 21 3.77 9.11 -14.54
N TYR A 22 4.74 8.96 -13.65
CA TYR A 22 4.68 7.97 -12.58
C TYR A 22 3.45 8.16 -11.67
N LEU A 23 3.15 9.39 -11.24
CA LEU A 23 2.02 9.68 -10.36
C LEU A 23 0.67 9.41 -11.04
N LEU A 24 0.56 9.67 -12.35
CA LEU A 24 -0.64 9.37 -13.12
C LEU A 24 -0.86 7.86 -13.32
N GLU A 25 0.20 7.09 -13.49
CA GLU A 25 0.14 5.64 -13.70
C GLU A 25 -0.14 4.87 -12.40
N THR A 26 0.53 5.25 -11.32
CA THR A 26 0.54 4.47 -10.07
C THR A 26 -0.41 5.02 -9.00
N GLY A 27 -0.69 6.32 -9.04
CA GLY A 27 -1.51 7.00 -8.05
C GLY A 27 -2.99 7.06 -8.43
N ASN A 28 -3.83 7.40 -7.45
CA ASN A 28 -5.19 7.85 -7.68
C ASN A 28 -5.19 9.33 -8.10
N VAL A 29 -4.33 9.68 -9.07
CA VAL A 29 -4.11 11.03 -9.57
C VAL A 29 -4.85 11.19 -10.89
N ALA A 30 -5.75 12.16 -10.98
CA ALA A 30 -6.51 12.47 -12.20
C ALA A 30 -5.75 13.37 -13.14
N LYS A 31 -4.99 14.30 -12.57
CA LYS A 31 -4.34 15.36 -13.32
C LYS A 31 -3.01 15.69 -12.63
N ALA A 32 -1.93 15.65 -13.39
CA ALA A 32 -0.62 16.13 -12.97
C ALA A 32 -0.12 17.12 -14.02
N GLU A 33 0.14 18.35 -13.62
CA GLU A 33 0.65 19.40 -14.49
C GLU A 33 2.03 19.84 -14.04
N VAL A 34 2.89 20.15 -15.02
CA VAL A 34 4.29 20.51 -14.76
C VAL A 34 4.52 21.97 -15.15
N TYR A 35 5.09 22.72 -14.22
CA TYR A 35 5.47 24.14 -14.36
C TYR A 35 6.98 24.25 -14.19
N THR A 36 7.63 25.05 -15.03
CA THR A 36 9.09 25.18 -15.03
C THR A 36 9.58 26.55 -14.56
N ASP A 37 8.67 27.50 -14.39
CA ASP A 37 8.98 28.86 -13.96
C ASP A 37 7.91 29.38 -12.97
N TRP A 38 8.34 30.33 -12.15
CA TRP A 38 7.47 30.88 -11.11
C TRP A 38 6.28 31.70 -11.63
N ASN A 39 6.42 32.40 -12.75
CA ASN A 39 5.34 33.24 -13.30
C ASN A 39 4.14 32.38 -13.70
N SER A 40 4.42 31.22 -14.31
CA SER A 40 3.40 30.25 -14.68
C SER A 40 2.70 29.65 -13.45
N VAL A 41 3.45 29.35 -12.39
CA VAL A 41 2.92 28.89 -11.09
C VAL A 41 2.02 29.93 -10.46
N GLU A 42 2.45 31.20 -10.41
CA GLU A 42 1.71 32.31 -9.79
C GLU A 42 0.38 32.56 -10.49
N ALA A 43 0.33 32.50 -11.82
CA ALA A 43 -0.88 32.67 -12.59
C ALA A 43 -1.93 31.60 -12.21
N ASP A 44 -1.52 30.34 -12.17
CA ASP A 44 -2.42 29.22 -11.92
C ASP A 44 -2.81 29.03 -10.45
N LEU A 45 -1.93 29.43 -9.51
CA LEU A 45 -2.23 29.42 -8.07
C LEU A 45 -3.50 30.17 -7.69
N ASN A 46 -3.85 31.19 -8.47
CA ASN A 46 -5.01 32.04 -8.23
C ASN A 46 -6.27 31.57 -9.00
N GLU A 47 -6.11 30.79 -10.06
CA GLU A 47 -7.21 30.42 -10.95
C GLU A 47 -7.70 28.99 -10.73
N GLU A 48 -6.82 28.02 -10.49
CA GLU A 48 -7.19 26.61 -10.35
C GLU A 48 -6.98 26.07 -8.93
N LYS A 49 -7.97 25.32 -8.42
CA LYS A 49 -7.82 24.54 -7.20
C LYS A 49 -7.05 23.26 -7.51
N ARG A 50 -5.88 23.12 -6.90
CA ARG A 50 -5.13 21.88 -6.84
C ARG A 50 -5.19 21.30 -5.44
N ASP A 51 -5.18 19.97 -5.35
CA ASP A 51 -5.16 19.30 -4.05
C ASP A 51 -3.75 19.39 -3.42
N ILE A 52 -2.70 19.42 -4.26
CA ILE A 52 -1.33 19.57 -3.82
C ILE A 52 -0.44 20.27 -4.86
N TRP A 53 0.44 21.13 -4.38
CA TRP A 53 1.48 21.77 -5.14
C TRP A 53 2.85 21.32 -4.64
N LEU A 54 3.57 20.53 -5.45
CA LEU A 54 4.94 20.10 -5.19
C LEU A 54 5.89 21.13 -5.81
N ILE A 55 6.50 21.98 -5.02
CA ILE A 55 7.28 23.12 -5.53
C ILE A 55 8.75 22.96 -5.15
N ASN A 56 9.63 22.93 -6.14
CA ASN A 56 11.07 22.87 -5.92
C ASN A 56 11.57 24.03 -5.04
N SER A 57 12.48 23.73 -4.12
CA SER A 57 13.04 24.69 -3.17
C SER A 57 13.69 25.92 -3.83
N GLY A 58 14.22 25.78 -5.07
CA GLY A 58 14.77 26.88 -5.84
C GLY A 58 13.69 27.88 -6.26
N LEU A 59 12.56 27.40 -6.79
CA LEU A 59 11.43 28.22 -7.20
C LEU A 59 10.72 28.89 -6.01
N LEU A 60 10.69 28.22 -4.84
CA LEU A 60 10.14 28.83 -3.61
C LEU A 60 10.91 30.05 -3.13
N LYS A 61 12.21 30.14 -3.39
CA LYS A 61 13.02 31.34 -3.07
C LYS A 61 12.63 32.57 -3.90
N GLU A 62 12.04 32.35 -5.06
CA GLU A 62 11.51 33.43 -5.93
C GLU A 62 10.15 33.93 -5.41
N ALA A 63 9.50 33.15 -4.54
CA ALA A 63 8.16 33.39 -4.00
C ALA A 63 8.11 34.33 -2.76
N GLU A 64 9.09 35.18 -2.53
CA GLU A 64 9.26 36.00 -1.30
C GLU A 64 8.02 36.83 -0.89
N THR A 65 7.02 36.98 -1.73
CA THR A 65 5.86 37.87 -1.52
C THR A 65 4.50 37.15 -1.44
N LEU A 66 4.41 35.83 -1.70
CA LEU A 66 3.12 35.15 -1.71
C LEU A 66 2.75 34.50 -0.37
N PRO A 67 1.47 34.59 0.02
CA PRO A 67 0.99 33.87 1.20
C PRO A 67 1.10 32.35 0.95
N LEU A 68 1.87 31.69 1.80
CA LEU A 68 1.98 30.22 1.79
C LEU A 68 0.59 29.61 1.93
N LYS A 69 0.18 28.79 0.95
CA LYS A 69 -1.10 28.07 1.00
C LYS A 69 -0.89 26.68 1.64
N LYS A 70 -1.93 26.17 2.28
CA LYS A 70 -1.92 24.85 2.94
C LYS A 70 -1.65 23.69 1.96
N GLU A 71 -1.95 23.89 0.68
CA GLU A 71 -1.78 22.92 -0.40
C GLU A 71 -0.32 22.83 -0.90
N MET A 72 0.55 23.74 -0.49
CA MET A 72 1.95 23.78 -0.92
C MET A 72 2.82 22.82 -0.11
N VAL A 73 3.70 22.12 -0.81
CA VAL A 73 4.73 21.23 -0.27
C VAL A 73 6.06 21.53 -0.98
N CYS A 74 7.11 21.68 -0.23
CA CYS A 74 8.44 21.93 -0.77
C CYS A 74 9.08 20.62 -1.27
N LEU A 75 9.43 20.53 -2.55
CA LEU A 75 10.35 19.52 -3.06
C LEU A 75 11.79 19.98 -2.74
N ALA A 76 12.31 19.50 -1.62
CA ALA A 76 13.60 19.90 -1.09
C ALA A 76 14.75 19.15 -1.78
N GLU A 77 15.79 19.88 -2.19
CA GLU A 77 17.01 19.29 -2.77
C GLU A 77 17.99 18.81 -1.68
N GLU A 78 17.80 19.27 -0.44
CA GLU A 78 18.55 18.83 0.72
C GLU A 78 17.60 18.21 1.75
N ARG A 79 18.08 17.23 2.52
CA ARG A 79 17.31 16.67 3.65
C ARG A 79 17.25 17.71 4.78
N LEU A 80 16.09 18.34 4.92
CA LEU A 80 15.84 19.35 5.96
C LEU A 80 15.34 18.67 7.24
N GLY A 81 15.80 19.17 8.39
CA GLY A 81 15.21 18.77 9.67
C GLY A 81 13.78 19.32 9.81
N ALA A 82 12.88 18.55 10.42
CA ALA A 82 11.44 18.89 10.59
C ALA A 82 11.17 20.26 11.26
N ARG A 83 12.16 20.92 11.84
CA ARG A 83 12.03 22.22 12.53
C ARG A 83 12.47 23.43 11.69
N GLU A 84 13.04 23.20 10.51
CA GLU A 84 13.70 24.27 9.72
C GLU A 84 12.85 24.76 8.55
N ALA A 85 11.78 24.08 8.20
CA ALA A 85 10.98 24.39 7.02
C ALA A 85 9.67 25.12 7.38
N ALA A 86 9.40 26.21 6.69
CA ALA A 86 8.13 26.96 6.78
C ALA A 86 6.96 26.21 6.13
N LEU A 87 7.24 25.24 5.25
CA LEU A 87 6.29 24.38 4.56
C LEU A 87 6.60 22.91 4.84
N PRO A 88 5.59 22.01 4.79
CA PRO A 88 5.85 20.59 4.66
C PRO A 88 6.80 20.33 3.51
N HIS A 89 7.73 19.39 3.65
CA HIS A 89 8.75 19.14 2.64
C HIS A 89 8.88 17.65 2.33
N ILE A 90 9.20 17.37 1.08
CA ILE A 90 9.50 16.04 0.56
C ILE A 90 10.87 16.12 -0.09
N TYR A 91 11.76 15.16 0.22
CA TYR A 91 13.09 15.14 -0.40
C TYR A 91 13.00 14.73 -1.86
N LYS A 92 13.57 15.57 -2.76
CA LYS A 92 13.45 15.40 -4.20
C LYS A 92 14.17 14.16 -4.75
N TYR A 93 15.37 13.86 -4.23
CA TYR A 93 16.26 12.83 -4.77
C TYR A 93 16.06 11.48 -4.06
N GLN A 94 14.81 11.01 -4.06
CA GLN A 94 14.41 9.69 -3.60
C GLN A 94 13.54 9.00 -4.66
N SER A 95 13.13 7.75 -4.44
CA SER A 95 12.29 7.07 -5.41
C SER A 95 10.92 7.75 -5.55
N ALA A 96 10.35 7.74 -6.76
CA ALA A 96 9.03 8.34 -7.01
C ALA A 96 7.93 7.70 -6.13
N ASN A 97 8.10 6.43 -5.77
CA ASN A 97 7.22 5.73 -4.85
C ASN A 97 7.24 6.33 -3.43
N VAL A 98 8.42 6.65 -2.90
CA VAL A 98 8.56 7.30 -1.58
C VAL A 98 7.97 8.71 -1.62
N ILE A 99 8.21 9.47 -2.72
CA ILE A 99 7.56 10.79 -2.92
C ILE A 99 6.03 10.66 -2.87
N LEU A 100 5.47 9.65 -3.54
CA LEU A 100 4.04 9.36 -3.55
C LEU A 100 3.51 9.05 -2.14
N GLN A 101 4.21 8.22 -1.37
CA GLN A 101 3.83 7.86 0.00
C GLN A 101 3.86 9.07 0.94
N GLU A 102 4.95 9.86 0.92
CA GLU A 102 5.07 11.07 1.73
C GLU A 102 4.00 12.11 1.35
N MET A 103 3.70 12.25 0.06
CA MET A 103 2.61 13.10 -0.42
C MET A 103 1.27 12.66 0.17
N TYR A 104 0.95 11.36 0.16
CA TYR A 104 -0.28 10.85 0.75
C TYR A 104 -0.30 10.99 2.28
N ALA A 105 0.84 10.83 2.96
CA ALA A 105 0.94 11.08 4.39
C ALA A 105 0.56 12.54 4.73
N LEU A 106 1.10 13.50 3.99
CA LEU A 106 0.77 14.91 4.16
C LEU A 106 -0.71 15.22 3.85
N LEU A 107 -1.28 14.57 2.84
CA LEU A 107 -2.70 14.69 2.51
C LEU A 107 -3.60 14.10 3.62
N ALA A 108 -3.20 13.00 4.24
CA ALA A 108 -3.94 12.35 5.32
C ALA A 108 -4.06 13.25 6.58
N GLU A 109 -3.06 14.08 6.85
CA GLU A 109 -3.04 15.00 7.99
C GLU A 109 -3.88 16.28 7.77
N ARG A 110 -4.33 16.52 6.54
CA ARG A 110 -5.09 17.75 6.23
C ARG A 110 -6.52 17.69 6.75
N PRO A 111 -7.06 18.80 7.30
CA PRO A 111 -8.44 18.86 7.79
C PRO A 111 -9.50 18.91 6.67
N THR A 112 -9.10 19.00 5.42
CA THR A 112 -10.01 19.08 4.27
C THR A 112 -10.24 17.69 3.73
N GLU A 113 -11.50 17.25 3.63
CA GLU A 113 -11.86 15.97 3.01
C GLU A 113 -11.41 15.92 1.54
N ILE A 114 -10.43 15.08 1.28
CA ILE A 114 -10.05 14.69 -0.07
C ILE A 114 -10.76 13.37 -0.36
N CYS A 115 -11.89 13.44 -1.04
CA CYS A 115 -12.64 12.25 -1.41
C CYS A 115 -11.89 11.48 -2.50
N LEU A 116 -11.07 10.51 -2.09
CA LEU A 116 -10.69 9.42 -2.98
C LEU A 116 -11.94 8.52 -3.12
N ARG A 117 -12.51 8.41 -4.29
CA ARG A 117 -13.66 7.52 -4.51
C ARG A 117 -13.21 6.30 -5.29
N GLY A 118 -13.25 5.15 -4.65
CA GLY A 118 -13.22 3.87 -5.31
C GLY A 118 -14.42 3.71 -6.24
N SER A 119 -14.22 3.16 -7.41
CA SER A 119 -15.27 3.05 -8.43
C SER A 119 -15.96 1.68 -8.46
N ARG A 120 -15.43 0.68 -7.74
CA ARG A 120 -15.92 -0.70 -7.82
C ARG A 120 -15.59 -1.46 -6.54
N LYS A 121 -16.54 -2.28 -6.10
CA LYS A 121 -16.28 -3.28 -5.05
C LYS A 121 -15.46 -4.42 -5.68
N GLY A 122 -14.19 -4.54 -5.29
CA GLY A 122 -13.31 -5.63 -5.67
C GLY A 122 -13.56 -6.90 -4.85
N ARG A 123 -12.59 -7.81 -4.83
CA ARG A 123 -12.63 -9.07 -4.09
C ARG A 123 -11.56 -9.11 -3.02
N THR A 124 -11.95 -9.51 -1.81
CA THR A 124 -11.02 -9.78 -0.70
C THR A 124 -10.71 -11.27 -0.66
N ILE A 125 -9.44 -11.62 -0.81
CA ILE A 125 -8.95 -12.99 -0.77
C ILE A 125 -8.08 -13.15 0.46
N GLY A 126 -8.51 -14.02 1.40
CA GLY A 126 -7.71 -14.38 2.57
C GLY A 126 -6.71 -15.48 2.22
N LEU A 127 -5.50 -15.36 2.71
CA LEU A 127 -4.50 -16.42 2.70
C LEU A 127 -4.20 -16.80 4.14
N LEU A 128 -4.38 -18.05 4.48
CA LEU A 128 -4.17 -18.57 5.82
C LEU A 128 -3.10 -19.66 5.77
N SER A 129 -2.04 -19.51 6.56
CA SER A 129 -1.07 -20.56 6.78
C SER A 129 -0.86 -20.75 8.27
N PRO A 130 -1.10 -21.96 8.79
CA PRO A 130 -0.89 -22.28 10.20
C PRO A 130 0.59 -22.23 10.63
N TRP A 131 1.50 -22.15 9.65
CA TRP A 131 2.93 -22.07 9.91
C TRP A 131 3.49 -20.73 9.51
N TYR A 132 4.48 -20.36 10.27
CA TYR A 132 5.32 -19.24 9.93
C TYR A 132 6.55 -19.74 9.15
N ASP A 133 6.52 -19.64 7.83
CA ASP A 133 7.68 -19.89 6.98
C ASP A 133 7.71 -18.99 5.74
N GLY A 134 8.89 -18.92 5.11
CA GLY A 134 9.05 -18.13 3.89
C GLY A 134 8.22 -18.65 2.71
N LEU A 135 7.77 -19.90 2.75
CA LEU A 135 6.97 -20.50 1.68
C LEU A 135 5.56 -19.89 1.62
N SER A 136 4.94 -19.61 2.77
CA SER A 136 3.62 -18.96 2.81
C SER A 136 3.67 -17.54 2.23
N LEU A 137 4.72 -16.78 2.56
CA LEU A 137 4.95 -15.46 1.99
C LEU A 137 5.13 -15.52 0.46
N LEU A 138 5.99 -16.45 -0.01
CA LEU A 138 6.22 -16.64 -1.44
C LEU A 138 4.95 -17.06 -2.18
N ALA A 139 4.15 -17.95 -1.59
CA ALA A 139 2.86 -18.36 -2.13
C ALA A 139 1.88 -17.16 -2.22
N GLY A 140 1.81 -16.35 -1.19
CA GLY A 140 0.99 -15.14 -1.16
C GLY A 140 1.38 -14.13 -2.23
N LEU A 141 2.67 -13.83 -2.35
CA LEU A 141 3.18 -12.93 -3.38
C LEU A 141 2.98 -13.49 -4.80
N ALA A 142 3.11 -14.81 -4.99
CA ALA A 142 2.85 -15.44 -6.28
C ALA A 142 1.38 -15.33 -6.69
N VAL A 143 0.44 -15.55 -5.76
CA VAL A 143 -0.99 -15.32 -6.00
C VAL A 143 -1.25 -13.86 -6.34
N ALA A 144 -0.64 -12.93 -5.61
CA ALA A 144 -0.77 -11.50 -5.85
C ALA A 144 -0.29 -11.13 -7.26
N GLN A 145 0.85 -11.66 -7.68
CA GLN A 145 1.41 -11.41 -9.01
C GLN A 145 0.53 -11.96 -10.14
N VAL A 146 -0.02 -13.17 -9.98
CA VAL A 146 -0.96 -13.75 -10.97
C VAL A 146 -2.23 -12.92 -11.09
N LEU A 147 -2.74 -12.37 -9.99
CA LEU A 147 -3.91 -11.51 -10.02
C LEU A 147 -3.59 -10.13 -10.57
N ALA A 148 -2.37 -9.62 -10.39
CA ALA A 148 -1.92 -8.36 -10.97
C ALA A 148 -1.91 -8.36 -12.51
N GLU A 149 -1.86 -9.52 -13.14
CA GLU A 149 -2.06 -9.66 -14.60
C GLU A 149 -3.53 -9.38 -15.02
N LYS A 150 -4.48 -9.43 -14.08
CA LYS A 150 -5.93 -9.29 -14.32
C LYS A 150 -6.51 -7.96 -13.83
N GLY A 151 -5.79 -7.25 -12.98
CA GLY A 151 -6.26 -5.98 -12.40
C GLY A 151 -5.35 -5.48 -11.28
N LYS A 152 -5.70 -4.34 -10.69
CA LYS A 152 -4.95 -3.74 -9.59
C LYS A 152 -5.11 -4.56 -8.31
N VAL A 153 -3.99 -4.97 -7.74
CA VAL A 153 -3.94 -5.82 -6.54
C VAL A 153 -3.31 -5.05 -5.38
N LEU A 154 -3.88 -5.18 -4.20
CA LEU A 154 -3.24 -4.77 -2.95
C LEU A 154 -2.97 -6.01 -2.09
N TYR A 155 -1.70 -6.25 -1.78
CA TYR A 155 -1.26 -7.30 -0.86
C TYR A 155 -1.01 -6.72 0.53
N ILE A 156 -1.67 -7.28 1.54
CA ILE A 156 -1.56 -6.87 2.95
C ILE A 156 -1.11 -8.08 3.77
N ASN A 157 0.07 -7.97 4.38
CA ASN A 157 0.58 -8.96 5.30
C ASN A 157 0.31 -8.54 6.74
N THR A 158 -0.51 -9.32 7.46
CA THR A 158 -0.87 -9.02 8.85
C THR A 158 0.07 -9.66 9.87
N ARG A 159 1.17 -10.26 9.43
CA ARG A 159 2.12 -10.95 10.32
C ARG A 159 3.12 -9.98 10.93
N GLY A 160 3.40 -10.16 12.21
CA GLY A 160 4.41 -9.38 12.91
C GLY A 160 5.85 -9.66 12.47
N TYR A 161 6.09 -10.82 11.84
CA TYR A 161 7.37 -11.23 11.29
C TYR A 161 7.16 -11.72 9.87
N CYS A 162 7.04 -10.80 8.89
CA CYS A 162 6.71 -11.21 7.52
C CYS A 162 7.93 -11.62 6.70
N GLY A 163 9.16 -11.23 7.11
CA GLY A 163 10.39 -11.52 6.37
C GLY A 163 10.52 -10.76 5.03
N MET A 164 9.59 -9.88 4.71
CA MET A 164 9.63 -9.06 3.50
C MET A 164 10.46 -7.81 3.77
N LYS A 165 11.45 -7.57 2.93
CA LYS A 165 12.22 -6.32 2.95
C LYS A 165 12.42 -5.86 1.51
N LEU A 166 11.83 -4.73 1.15
CA LEU A 166 12.09 -4.03 -0.10
C LEU A 166 12.85 -2.74 0.23
N PRO A 167 13.80 -2.30 -0.60
CA PRO A 167 14.58 -1.07 -0.37
C PRO A 167 13.69 0.16 -0.15
N GLU A 168 12.56 0.22 -0.83
CA GLU A 168 11.61 1.32 -0.80
C GLU A 168 10.78 1.39 0.50
N MET A 169 10.89 0.40 1.39
CA MET A 169 10.12 0.33 2.64
C MET A 169 10.79 1.04 3.81
N GLU A 170 12.07 1.42 3.72
CA GLU A 170 12.85 1.86 4.89
C GLU A 170 12.40 3.21 5.50
N GLU A 171 11.72 4.07 4.75
CA GLU A 171 11.26 5.39 5.22
C GLU A 171 9.73 5.57 5.09
N SER A 172 8.98 4.49 4.89
CA SER A 172 7.55 4.53 4.59
C SER A 172 6.69 4.30 5.84
N HIS A 173 5.49 4.86 5.86
CA HIS A 173 4.48 4.43 6.81
C HIS A 173 4.19 2.94 6.61
N ASN A 174 3.97 2.23 7.69
CA ASN A 174 3.69 0.79 7.67
C ASN A 174 2.24 0.51 8.09
N LEU A 175 1.83 -0.75 8.04
CA LEU A 175 0.47 -1.16 8.38
C LEU A 175 0.02 -0.68 9.77
N SER A 176 0.93 -0.64 10.78
CA SER A 176 0.55 -0.16 12.11
C SER A 176 0.25 1.33 12.15
N ASP A 177 1.00 2.14 11.39
CA ASP A 177 0.78 3.59 11.30
C ASP A 177 -0.57 3.89 10.62
N VAL A 178 -0.87 3.16 9.54
CA VAL A 178 -2.14 3.25 8.82
C VAL A 178 -3.30 2.88 9.76
N LEU A 179 -3.25 1.72 10.43
CA LEU A 179 -4.32 1.30 11.34
C LEU A 179 -4.52 2.27 12.50
N LEU A 180 -3.42 2.82 13.05
CA LEU A 180 -3.50 3.84 14.11
C LEU A 180 -4.16 5.12 13.59
N SER A 181 -3.76 5.63 12.43
CA SER A 181 -4.35 6.82 11.80
C SER A 181 -5.86 6.65 11.59
N LEU A 182 -6.28 5.49 11.08
CA LEU A 182 -7.71 5.17 10.89
C LEU A 182 -8.46 5.06 12.21
N ARG A 183 -7.85 4.50 13.25
CA ARG A 183 -8.44 4.40 14.61
C ARG A 183 -8.62 5.77 15.24
N LEU A 184 -7.69 6.69 15.04
CA LEU A 184 -7.76 8.08 15.53
C LEU A 184 -8.76 8.95 14.75
N GLY A 185 -9.37 8.40 13.70
CA GLY A 185 -10.40 9.09 12.93
C GLY A 185 -9.85 10.06 11.89
N SER A 186 -8.80 9.64 11.16
CA SER A 186 -8.30 10.40 10.00
C SER A 186 -9.46 10.83 9.09
N THR A 187 -9.49 12.11 8.73
CA THR A 187 -10.50 12.68 7.81
C THR A 187 -10.29 12.22 6.37
N ASN A 188 -9.08 11.77 6.03
CA ASN A 188 -8.69 11.33 4.70
C ASN A 188 -8.19 9.87 4.76
N GLY A 189 -9.13 8.95 4.99
CA GLY A 189 -8.82 7.53 5.20
C GLY A 189 -8.08 6.90 4.02
N GLY A 190 -8.53 7.16 2.79
CA GLY A 190 -7.86 6.66 1.59
C GLY A 190 -6.43 7.17 1.42
N ALA A 191 -6.16 8.44 1.71
CA ALA A 191 -4.81 8.99 1.70
C ALA A 191 -3.93 8.33 2.77
N SER A 192 -4.48 8.09 3.97
CA SER A 192 -3.80 7.38 5.04
C SER A 192 -3.42 5.95 4.61
N VAL A 193 -4.32 5.23 3.93
CA VAL A 193 -4.02 3.90 3.41
C VAL A 193 -2.94 3.96 2.33
N MET A 194 -3.04 4.90 1.39
CA MET A 194 -2.07 5.06 0.30
C MET A 194 -0.66 5.41 0.80
N SER A 195 -0.53 6.14 1.91
CA SER A 195 0.79 6.45 2.50
C SER A 195 1.56 5.22 2.96
N GLY A 196 0.87 4.12 3.27
CA GLY A 196 1.47 2.86 3.68
C GLY A 196 1.67 1.85 2.53
N ILE A 197 1.43 2.23 1.27
CA ILE A 197 1.53 1.33 0.13
C ILE A 197 2.77 1.64 -0.70
N THR A 198 3.58 0.62 -0.96
CA THR A 198 4.62 0.63 -1.99
C THR A 198 4.14 -0.14 -3.22
N THR A 199 4.60 0.20 -4.43
CA THR A 199 4.16 -0.43 -5.67
C THR A 199 5.28 -1.12 -6.41
N VAL A 200 5.00 -2.31 -6.94
CA VAL A 200 5.89 -3.07 -7.83
C VAL A 200 5.07 -3.45 -9.06
N GLY A 201 5.16 -2.66 -10.12
CA GLY A 201 4.25 -2.76 -11.28
C GLY A 201 2.80 -2.48 -10.85
N GLU A 202 1.87 -3.37 -11.23
CA GLU A 202 0.44 -3.28 -10.86
C GLU A 202 0.12 -3.82 -9.45
N LEU A 203 1.13 -4.30 -8.72
CA LEU A 203 1.00 -4.83 -7.37
C LEU A 203 1.32 -3.75 -6.33
N GLY A 204 0.31 -3.31 -5.59
CA GLY A 204 0.48 -2.55 -4.36
C GLY A 204 0.80 -3.50 -3.20
N ILE A 205 1.76 -3.14 -2.39
CA ILE A 205 2.14 -3.88 -1.19
C ILE A 205 2.01 -2.93 0.00
N MET A 206 1.13 -3.25 0.93
CA MET A 206 1.09 -2.57 2.23
C MET A 206 2.39 -2.88 2.97
N VAL A 207 3.13 -1.82 3.33
CA VAL A 207 4.40 -1.96 4.08
C VAL A 207 4.11 -2.70 5.39
N PRO A 208 4.76 -3.86 5.64
CA PRO A 208 4.49 -4.64 6.84
C PRO A 208 4.99 -3.92 8.10
N VAL A 209 4.47 -4.32 9.25
CA VAL A 209 4.93 -3.78 10.52
C VAL A 209 6.39 -4.15 10.79
N GLU A 210 7.14 -3.23 11.37
CA GLU A 210 8.54 -3.50 11.76
C GLU A 210 8.65 -4.32 13.05
N GLN A 211 7.69 -4.15 13.96
CA GLN A 211 7.69 -4.78 15.27
C GLN A 211 6.38 -5.51 15.54
N ALA A 212 6.45 -6.82 15.73
CA ALA A 212 5.29 -7.66 16.00
C ALA A 212 4.43 -7.19 17.18
N VAL A 213 5.04 -6.58 18.20
CA VAL A 213 4.34 -6.07 19.38
C VAL A 213 3.28 -5.03 19.02
N LEU A 214 3.48 -4.26 17.93
CA LEU A 214 2.53 -3.25 17.48
C LEU A 214 1.20 -3.85 16.99
N LEU A 215 1.20 -5.12 16.59
CA LEU A 215 -0.01 -5.84 16.20
C LEU A 215 -0.79 -6.41 17.39
N GLY A 216 -0.21 -6.44 18.59
CA GLY A 216 -0.84 -7.02 19.78
C GLY A 216 -2.15 -6.33 20.20
N GLU A 217 -2.35 -5.07 19.80
CA GLU A 217 -3.56 -4.29 20.08
C GLU A 217 -4.52 -4.21 18.91
N VAL A 218 -4.13 -4.74 17.72
CA VAL A 218 -4.94 -4.68 16.51
C VAL A 218 -6.07 -5.74 16.60
N LYS A 219 -7.28 -5.29 16.31
CA LYS A 219 -8.49 -6.11 16.34
C LYS A 219 -9.07 -6.32 14.94
N ALA A 220 -9.95 -7.29 14.80
CA ALA A 220 -10.67 -7.52 13.54
C ALA A 220 -11.40 -6.26 13.04
N GLN A 221 -11.92 -5.43 13.95
CA GLN A 221 -12.57 -4.16 13.59
C GLN A 221 -11.64 -3.17 12.89
N ASP A 222 -10.35 -3.17 13.20
CA ASP A 222 -9.36 -2.29 12.53
C ASP A 222 -9.16 -2.73 11.08
N TYR A 223 -9.11 -4.05 10.83
CA TYR A 223 -9.07 -4.60 9.47
C TYR A 223 -10.36 -4.38 8.70
N HIS A 224 -11.52 -4.52 9.37
CA HIS A 224 -12.81 -4.19 8.76
C HIS A 224 -12.81 -2.74 8.26
N ARG A 225 -12.42 -1.79 9.11
CA ARG A 225 -12.36 -0.37 8.74
C ARG A 225 -11.35 -0.11 7.61
N LEU A 226 -10.19 -0.76 7.65
CA LEU A 226 -9.20 -0.67 6.58
C LEU A 226 -9.79 -1.12 5.24
N LEU A 227 -10.43 -2.29 5.21
CA LEU A 227 -11.07 -2.84 4.00
C LEU A 227 -12.22 -1.96 3.52
N GLU A 228 -13.03 -1.42 4.44
CA GLU A 228 -14.11 -0.50 4.11
C GLU A 228 -13.58 0.74 3.36
N ILE A 229 -12.51 1.37 3.86
CA ILE A 229 -11.89 2.53 3.22
C ILE A 229 -11.28 2.15 1.87
N ILE A 230 -10.58 1.00 1.78
CA ILE A 230 -10.03 0.53 0.51
C ILE A 230 -11.12 0.40 -0.54
N TRP A 231 -12.29 -0.18 -0.19
CA TRP A 231 -13.38 -0.38 -1.15
C TRP A 231 -14.19 0.88 -1.46
N GLN A 232 -14.28 1.82 -0.52
CA GLN A 232 -15.03 3.06 -0.71
C GLN A 232 -14.22 4.15 -1.43
N GLU A 233 -12.92 4.22 -1.14
CA GLU A 233 -12.09 5.35 -1.54
C GLU A 233 -11.01 4.98 -2.57
N LEU A 234 -10.55 3.70 -2.61
CA LEU A 234 -9.46 3.27 -3.48
C LEU A 234 -9.94 2.39 -4.64
N SER A 235 -9.12 2.27 -5.68
CA SER A 235 -9.48 1.58 -6.93
C SER A 235 -8.67 0.30 -7.10
N PHE A 236 -8.81 -0.64 -6.15
CA PHE A 236 -8.25 -1.98 -6.29
C PHE A 236 -9.32 -2.96 -6.79
N ASP A 237 -8.92 -3.92 -7.64
CA ASP A 237 -9.78 -5.02 -8.09
C ASP A 237 -9.71 -6.20 -7.13
N TYR A 238 -8.54 -6.38 -6.48
CA TYR A 238 -8.30 -7.45 -5.52
C TYR A 238 -7.55 -6.91 -4.30
N VAL A 239 -7.95 -7.36 -3.12
CA VAL A 239 -7.18 -7.24 -1.88
C VAL A 239 -6.82 -8.65 -1.42
N ILE A 240 -5.54 -8.93 -1.26
CA ILE A 240 -5.04 -10.15 -0.68
C ILE A 240 -4.65 -9.86 0.77
N LEU A 241 -5.30 -10.55 1.69
CA LEU A 241 -5.05 -10.42 3.12
C LEU A 241 -4.38 -11.69 3.64
N GLU A 242 -3.08 -11.63 3.93
CA GLU A 242 -2.39 -12.74 4.58
C GLU A 242 -2.74 -12.74 6.08
N ILE A 243 -3.55 -13.71 6.49
CA ILE A 243 -4.14 -13.77 7.82
C ILE A 243 -3.21 -14.52 8.76
N GLN A 244 -2.85 -13.90 9.86
CA GLN A 244 -2.13 -14.54 10.95
C GLN A 244 -3.12 -15.37 11.81
N PRO A 245 -2.91 -16.69 11.99
CA PRO A 245 -3.85 -17.53 12.73
C PRO A 245 -4.00 -17.17 14.21
N GLU A 246 -2.97 -16.58 14.80
CA GLU A 246 -2.91 -16.21 16.22
C GLU A 246 -3.58 -14.86 16.51
N LEU A 247 -4.07 -14.13 15.51
CA LEU A 247 -4.81 -12.89 15.75
C LEU A 247 -6.10 -13.17 16.51
N ALA A 248 -6.37 -12.34 17.49
CA ALA A 248 -7.67 -12.32 18.12
C ALA A 248 -8.76 -12.10 17.06
N ASP A 249 -9.86 -12.83 17.18
CA ASP A 249 -10.99 -12.72 16.24
C ASP A 249 -10.67 -13.10 14.77
N THR A 250 -9.70 -14.01 14.53
CA THR A 250 -9.37 -14.51 13.17
C THR A 250 -10.61 -14.90 12.37
N GLY A 251 -11.63 -15.50 13.02
CA GLY A 251 -12.91 -15.85 12.39
C GLY A 251 -13.61 -14.66 11.77
N ARG A 252 -13.63 -13.50 12.43
CA ARG A 252 -14.22 -12.26 11.90
C ARG A 252 -13.44 -11.70 10.71
N ILE A 253 -12.11 -11.84 10.73
CA ILE A 253 -11.29 -11.43 9.58
C ILE A 253 -11.59 -12.32 8.37
N ILE A 254 -11.79 -13.63 8.59
CA ILE A 254 -12.22 -14.58 7.55
C ILE A 254 -13.60 -14.19 6.98
N GLU A 255 -14.51 -13.69 7.80
CA GLU A 255 -15.83 -13.23 7.36
C GLU A 255 -15.76 -12.05 6.40
N GLU A 256 -14.75 -11.17 6.50
CA GLU A 256 -14.52 -10.08 5.57
C GLU A 256 -14.01 -10.55 4.18
N CYS A 257 -13.48 -11.76 4.10
CA CYS A 257 -12.98 -12.31 2.84
C CYS A 257 -14.10 -12.94 2.01
N ASP A 258 -14.06 -12.74 0.69
CA ASP A 258 -14.94 -13.45 -0.25
C ASP A 258 -14.56 -14.93 -0.34
N ARG A 259 -13.27 -15.23 -0.24
CA ARG A 259 -12.70 -16.59 -0.20
C ARG A 259 -11.41 -16.60 0.59
N VAL A 260 -11.12 -17.72 1.24
CA VAL A 260 -9.87 -17.95 1.98
C VAL A 260 -9.19 -19.22 1.45
N TYR A 261 -7.92 -19.11 1.11
CA TYR A 261 -7.09 -20.25 0.77
C TYR A 261 -6.19 -20.59 1.96
N ALA A 262 -6.38 -21.79 2.51
CA ALA A 262 -5.55 -22.32 3.59
C ALA A 262 -4.44 -23.20 3.01
N PHE A 263 -3.21 -22.76 3.11
CA PHE A 263 -2.05 -23.53 2.66
C PHE A 263 -1.59 -24.50 3.74
N LEU A 264 -1.66 -25.80 3.44
CA LEU A 264 -1.24 -26.85 4.34
C LEU A 264 -0.08 -27.65 3.75
N LYS A 265 0.95 -27.90 4.57
CA LYS A 265 2.04 -28.83 4.23
C LYS A 265 1.61 -30.27 4.53
N GLN A 266 2.24 -31.24 3.89
CA GLN A 266 2.08 -32.66 4.23
C GLN A 266 3.05 -33.02 5.36
N GLU A 267 2.66 -32.75 6.60
CA GLU A 267 3.45 -33.05 7.80
C GLU A 267 2.59 -33.74 8.86
N TYR A 268 3.23 -34.25 9.91
CA TYR A 268 2.54 -34.89 11.03
C TYR A 268 1.56 -33.93 11.72
N GLY A 269 0.37 -34.42 11.99
CA GLY A 269 -0.68 -33.61 12.64
C GLY A 269 -1.51 -32.75 11.70
N MET A 270 -1.23 -32.71 10.42
CA MET A 270 -1.94 -31.90 9.43
C MET A 270 -3.41 -32.23 9.29
N ASP A 271 -3.76 -33.49 9.33
CA ASP A 271 -5.17 -33.91 9.27
C ASP A 271 -6.00 -33.34 10.44
N THR A 272 -5.37 -33.15 11.61
CA THR A 272 -6.00 -32.50 12.75
C THR A 272 -6.22 -31.02 12.49
N VAL A 273 -5.22 -30.31 11.94
CA VAL A 273 -5.32 -28.89 11.58
C VAL A 273 -6.36 -28.68 10.47
N GLU A 274 -6.39 -29.55 9.46
CA GLU A 274 -7.41 -29.54 8.41
C GLU A 274 -8.80 -29.70 9.02
N GLN A 275 -9.01 -30.66 9.94
CA GLN A 275 -10.29 -30.86 10.66
C GLN A 275 -10.66 -29.63 11.49
N GLN A 276 -9.70 -29.01 12.19
CA GLN A 276 -9.96 -27.81 12.97
C GLN A 276 -10.40 -26.64 12.10
N LEU A 277 -9.72 -26.38 10.96
CA LEU A 277 -10.12 -25.34 10.01
C LEU A 277 -11.52 -25.60 9.43
N MET A 278 -11.81 -26.84 9.07
CA MET A 278 -13.10 -27.21 8.50
C MET A 278 -14.24 -27.27 9.54
N SER A 279 -13.93 -27.28 10.83
CA SER A 279 -14.91 -27.20 11.90
C SER A 279 -15.37 -25.81 12.26
N GLN A 280 -14.68 -24.77 11.77
CA GLN A 280 -15.05 -23.37 12.03
C GLN A 280 -16.37 -23.00 11.37
N GLU A 281 -17.08 -22.04 11.93
CA GLU A 281 -18.38 -21.58 11.41
C GLU A 281 -18.26 -21.03 9.97
N VAL A 282 -17.10 -20.48 9.61
CA VAL A 282 -16.79 -19.92 8.29
C VAL A 282 -16.28 -20.93 7.25
N LYS A 283 -16.46 -22.23 7.52
CA LYS A 283 -15.96 -23.34 6.67
C LYS A 283 -16.31 -23.22 5.18
N GLY A 284 -17.46 -22.66 4.86
CA GLY A 284 -17.90 -22.49 3.48
C GLY A 284 -17.05 -21.52 2.64
N LYS A 285 -16.22 -20.69 3.29
CA LYS A 285 -15.30 -19.74 2.63
C LYS A 285 -13.88 -20.28 2.49
N ILE A 286 -13.51 -21.32 3.24
CA ILE A 286 -12.15 -21.86 3.30
C ILE A 286 -11.98 -22.97 2.27
N GLN A 287 -10.98 -22.81 1.41
CA GLN A 287 -10.50 -23.83 0.49
C GLN A 287 -9.08 -24.22 0.88
N ILE A 288 -8.89 -25.52 1.13
CA ILE A 288 -7.57 -26.05 1.50
C ILE A 288 -6.75 -26.31 0.25
N ILE A 289 -5.50 -25.84 0.28
CA ILE A 289 -4.49 -26.09 -0.74
C ILE A 289 -3.33 -26.85 -0.10
N LYS A 290 -3.15 -28.12 -0.49
CA LYS A 290 -2.02 -28.93 -0.02
C LYS A 290 -0.77 -28.59 -0.82
N ILE A 291 0.26 -28.08 -0.13
CA ILE A 291 1.53 -27.71 -0.75
C ILE A 291 2.32 -29.00 -1.05
N PRO A 292 2.71 -29.26 -2.31
CA PRO A 292 3.49 -30.43 -2.68
C PRO A 292 4.84 -30.49 -1.95
N GLU A 293 5.27 -31.69 -1.57
CA GLU A 293 6.54 -31.93 -0.87
C GLU A 293 7.76 -31.32 -1.60
N ARG A 294 7.77 -31.40 -2.94
CA ARG A 294 8.82 -30.82 -3.78
C ARG A 294 9.03 -29.32 -3.63
N LEU A 295 8.01 -28.57 -3.16
CA LEU A 295 8.11 -27.15 -2.87
C LEU A 295 8.56 -26.87 -1.42
N GLN A 296 8.52 -27.88 -0.56
CA GLN A 296 8.86 -27.77 0.85
C GLN A 296 10.37 -27.95 1.10
N THR A 297 11.09 -28.64 0.20
CA THR A 297 12.49 -29.03 0.39
C THR A 297 13.51 -27.95 0.09
N GLY A 298 13.10 -26.77 -0.38
CA GLY A 298 13.99 -25.60 -0.53
C GLY A 298 15.08 -25.71 -1.61
N GLU A 299 15.39 -26.91 -2.11
CA GLU A 299 16.56 -27.20 -2.97
C GLU A 299 16.60 -26.43 -4.31
N ARG A 300 15.52 -25.77 -4.70
CA ARG A 300 15.46 -24.94 -5.92
C ARG A 300 15.39 -23.43 -5.67
N TYR A 301 15.18 -22.99 -4.44
CA TYR A 301 15.06 -21.57 -4.13
C TYR A 301 16.39 -20.84 -4.02
N GLU A 302 17.47 -21.54 -3.71
CA GLU A 302 18.81 -20.94 -3.63
C GLU A 302 19.33 -20.41 -4.98
N ASN A 303 18.83 -20.96 -6.11
CA ASN A 303 19.28 -20.58 -7.46
C ASN A 303 18.31 -19.68 -8.25
N SER A 304 17.09 -19.46 -7.77
CA SER A 304 16.09 -18.69 -8.52
C SER A 304 15.29 -17.72 -7.65
N GLY A 305 15.83 -17.14 -6.60
CA GLY A 305 15.21 -16.24 -5.62
C GLY A 305 14.15 -15.24 -6.10
N SER A 306 13.45 -15.58 -7.19
CA SER A 306 12.42 -14.79 -7.83
C SER A 306 11.03 -15.33 -7.48
N PRO A 307 10.10 -14.45 -7.02
CA PRO A 307 8.68 -14.76 -6.88
C PRO A 307 8.05 -15.35 -8.16
N VAL A 308 8.65 -15.09 -9.32
CA VAL A 308 8.22 -15.56 -10.65
C VAL A 308 8.20 -17.09 -10.75
N ALA A 309 9.14 -17.79 -10.10
CA ALA A 309 9.18 -19.28 -10.13
C ALA A 309 8.02 -19.87 -9.31
N ALA A 310 7.60 -19.24 -8.21
CA ALA A 310 6.44 -19.65 -7.44
C ALA A 310 5.13 -19.32 -8.18
N ALA A 311 5.06 -18.20 -8.90
CA ALA A 311 3.90 -17.81 -9.70
C ALA A 311 3.54 -18.85 -10.77
N GLY A 312 4.54 -19.49 -11.40
CA GLY A 312 4.32 -20.55 -12.40
C GLY A 312 3.51 -21.73 -11.84
N TYR A 313 3.77 -22.13 -10.61
CA TYR A 313 3.03 -23.21 -9.95
C TYR A 313 1.56 -22.83 -9.65
N PHE A 314 1.33 -21.62 -9.18
CA PHE A 314 -0.02 -21.16 -8.81
C PHE A 314 -0.89 -20.83 -10.04
N LYS A 315 -0.30 -20.57 -11.21
CA LYS A 315 -1.05 -20.48 -12.48
C LYS A 315 -1.73 -21.78 -12.87
N GLU A 316 -1.16 -22.93 -12.50
CA GLU A 316 -1.77 -24.24 -12.75
C GLU A 316 -2.94 -24.57 -11.81
N LEU A 317 -3.10 -23.80 -10.71
CA LEU A 317 -4.15 -23.97 -9.73
C LEU A 317 -5.34 -22.99 -9.90
N SER A 318 -5.21 -22.00 -10.75
CA SER A 318 -6.21 -20.96 -11.04
C SER A 318 -7.04 -21.28 -12.29
#